data_dc0362740c7644869dd7f8cf3fd7aba9
#
_entry.id   dc0362740c7644869dd7f8cf3fd7aba9
#
_cell.length_a   1.000
_cell.length_b   1.000
_cell.length_c   1.000
_cell.angle_alpha   90.00
_cell.angle_beta   90.00
_cell.angle_gamma   90.00
#
_symmetry.space_group_name_H-M   'P 1'
#
loop_
_entity.id
_entity.type
_entity.pdbx_description
1 polymer ?
#
loop_
_entity_poly.entity_id
_entity_poly.type
_entity_poly.pdbx_seq_one_letter_code
_entity_poly.pdbx_strand_id
1 'polypeptide(L)'
;MIVDHHIVPDYQYKEVLVEKRPLKDFDGRPVEGLYNYWIIFNNPKQFNSYTTAMVKETILAFRQASMDRASVAVVFTGVGDKAFCTGGNTKEYAEYYAGNPQEYKQYMRLFNDMVTHILICDKPVINRVNG
;
A
#
# COMPACT_ATOMS: atom_id res chain seq x y z
N MET A 1 -24.56 21.22 -3.08
CA MET A 1 -23.07 21.13 -2.94
C MET A 1 -22.71 19.70 -2.63
N ILE A 2 -21.82 19.11 -3.39
CA ILE A 2 -21.31 17.79 -3.09
C ILE A 2 -20.19 17.94 -2.09
N VAL A 3 -20.39 17.37 -0.90
CA VAL A 3 -19.36 17.36 0.15
C VAL A 3 -18.47 16.16 -0.08
N ASP A 4 -17.16 16.36 -0.05
CA ASP A 4 -16.23 15.28 -0.07
C ASP A 4 -16.23 14.56 1.29
N HIS A 5 -16.49 13.28 1.26
CA HIS A 5 -16.55 12.48 2.48
C HIS A 5 -15.18 11.84 2.71
N HIS A 6 -14.36 12.47 3.51
CA HIS A 6 -13.08 11.89 3.93
C HIS A 6 -13.31 10.73 4.91
N ILE A 7 -13.68 9.59 4.37
CA ILE A 7 -13.90 8.38 5.17
C ILE A 7 -12.60 7.88 5.78
N VAL A 8 -11.49 8.10 5.07
CA VAL A 8 -10.16 7.81 5.59
C VAL A 8 -9.52 9.14 5.95
N PRO A 9 -9.21 9.39 7.22
CA PRO A 9 -8.55 10.64 7.62
C PRO A 9 -7.17 10.76 6.96
N ASP A 10 -6.71 11.98 6.80
CA ASP A 10 -5.35 12.26 6.35
C ASP A 10 -4.36 11.55 7.27
N TYR A 11 -3.42 10.84 6.66
CA TYR A 11 -2.44 10.05 7.36
C TYR A 11 -1.06 10.27 6.75
N GLN A 12 -0.05 10.42 7.60
CA GLN A 12 1.32 10.50 7.15
C GLN A 12 1.96 9.11 7.22
N TYR A 13 2.23 8.54 6.06
CA TYR A 13 2.81 7.21 5.93
C TYR A 13 4.29 7.23 6.34
N LYS A 14 4.70 6.24 7.14
CA LYS A 14 6.07 6.09 7.66
C LYS A 14 6.77 4.86 7.13
N GLU A 15 6.01 3.77 7.00
CA GLU A 15 6.55 2.44 6.67
C GLU A 15 6.34 2.06 5.20
N VAL A 16 5.38 2.69 4.56
CA VAL A 16 5.19 2.62 3.11
C VAL A 16 5.26 4.02 2.53
N LEU A 17 5.70 4.13 1.29
CA LEU A 17 5.66 5.40 0.58
C LEU A 17 4.38 5.46 -0.23
N VAL A 18 3.69 6.59 -0.16
CA VAL A 18 2.50 6.84 -0.97
C VAL A 18 2.73 8.11 -1.76
N GLU A 19 2.72 7.98 -3.07
CA GLU A 19 2.98 9.08 -3.99
C GLU A 19 1.82 9.23 -4.96
N LYS A 20 1.39 10.45 -5.19
CA LYS A 20 0.45 10.79 -6.25
C LYS A 20 1.26 11.27 -7.45
N ARG A 21 1.34 10.45 -8.48
CA ARG A 21 2.07 10.81 -9.70
C ARG A 21 1.10 11.25 -10.77
N PRO A 22 1.32 12.39 -11.44
CA PRO A 22 0.43 12.87 -12.48
C PRO A 22 0.21 11.83 -13.57
N LEU A 23 -1.06 11.66 -13.97
CA LEU A 23 -1.39 10.88 -15.14
C LEU A 23 -0.85 11.58 -16.38
N LYS A 24 -0.25 10.83 -17.29
CA LYS A 24 0.26 11.36 -18.55
C LYS A 24 -0.57 10.84 -19.71
N ASP A 25 -0.80 11.71 -20.71
CA ASP A 25 -1.42 11.32 -21.97
C ASP A 25 -0.42 10.55 -22.87
N PHE A 26 -0.87 10.17 -24.07
CA PHE A 26 -0.04 9.45 -25.02
C PHE A 26 1.20 10.24 -25.49
N ASP A 27 1.14 11.57 -25.39
CA ASP A 27 2.27 12.44 -25.74
C ASP A 27 3.19 12.71 -24.54
N GLY A 28 2.92 12.09 -23.39
CA GLY A 28 3.70 12.25 -22.18
C GLY A 28 3.40 13.53 -21.41
N ARG A 29 2.30 14.23 -21.74
CA ARG A 29 1.90 15.46 -21.06
C ARG A 29 1.02 15.14 -19.85
N PRO A 30 1.22 15.84 -18.72
CA PRO A 30 0.35 15.66 -17.55
C PRO A 30 -1.10 16.00 -17.87
N VAL A 31 -2.01 15.15 -17.40
CA VAL A 31 -3.45 15.42 -17.44
C VAL A 31 -3.81 16.10 -16.13
N GLU A 32 -4.25 17.35 -16.21
CA GLU A 32 -4.53 18.16 -15.04
C GLU A 32 -5.60 17.50 -14.15
N GLY A 33 -5.31 17.45 -12.85
CA GLY A 33 -6.24 16.98 -11.83
C GLY A 33 -6.38 15.46 -11.72
N LEU A 34 -5.62 14.69 -12.50
CA LEU A 34 -5.66 13.23 -12.45
C LEU A 34 -4.31 12.65 -12.06
N TYR A 35 -4.34 11.59 -11.24
CA TYR A 35 -3.15 10.98 -10.67
C TYR A 35 -3.24 9.47 -10.68
N ASN A 36 -2.08 8.83 -10.71
CA ASN A 36 -1.91 7.44 -10.31
C ASN A 36 -1.35 7.42 -8.88
N TYR A 37 -1.94 6.61 -8.02
CA TYR A 37 -1.39 6.35 -6.69
C TYR A 37 -0.29 5.32 -6.80
N TRP A 38 0.87 5.63 -6.24
CA TRP A 38 1.95 4.67 -6.08
C TRP A 38 2.05 4.30 -4.62
N ILE A 39 1.82 3.03 -4.32
CA ILE A 39 1.94 2.46 -2.97
C ILE A 39 3.19 1.58 -2.99
N ILE A 40 4.18 1.95 -2.19
CA ILE A 40 5.54 1.43 -2.33
C ILE A 40 5.99 0.88 -0.98
N PHE A 41 6.24 -0.42 -0.89
CA PHE A 41 6.85 -1.02 0.28
C PHE A 41 8.25 -0.46 0.49
N ASN A 42 8.54 -0.02 1.71
CA ASN A 42 9.78 0.65 2.03
C ASN A 42 10.52 -0.03 3.19
N ASN A 43 11.01 -1.22 2.94
CA ASN A 43 11.86 -1.96 3.87
C ASN A 43 13.03 -2.62 3.11
N PRO A 44 13.89 -1.81 2.45
CA PRO A 44 14.91 -2.34 1.56
C PRO A 44 15.96 -3.19 2.28
N LYS A 45 16.21 -2.93 3.56
CA LYS A 45 17.18 -3.70 4.36
C LYS A 45 16.74 -5.15 4.58
N GLN A 46 15.45 -5.42 4.49
CA GLN A 46 14.87 -6.76 4.66
C GLN A 46 14.07 -7.17 3.42
N PHE A 47 14.54 -6.75 2.24
CA PHE A 47 13.99 -7.12 0.94
C PHE A 47 12.48 -6.85 0.82
N ASN A 48 12.03 -5.73 1.39
CA ASN A 48 10.63 -5.29 1.40
C ASN A 48 9.66 -6.30 2.01
N SER A 49 10.14 -7.12 2.96
CA SER A 49 9.25 -7.93 3.77
C SER A 49 8.34 -7.00 4.58
N TYR A 50 7.05 -7.36 4.65
CA TYR A 50 6.09 -6.49 5.32
C TYR A 50 6.00 -6.78 6.81
N THR A 51 6.16 -5.73 7.61
CA THR A 51 5.87 -5.73 9.04
C THR A 51 4.39 -5.47 9.28
N THR A 52 3.95 -5.65 10.52
CA THR A 52 2.58 -5.30 10.92
C THR A 52 2.26 -3.83 10.63
N ALA A 53 3.19 -2.94 10.90
CA ALA A 53 3.03 -1.51 10.62
C ALA A 53 2.84 -1.24 9.11
N MET A 54 3.61 -1.92 8.28
CA MET A 54 3.46 -1.83 6.82
C MET A 54 2.10 -2.34 6.35
N VAL A 55 1.61 -3.43 6.93
CA VAL A 55 0.28 -3.98 6.60
C VAL A 55 -0.82 -2.98 6.93
N LYS A 56 -0.77 -2.38 8.12
CA LYS A 56 -1.74 -1.34 8.52
C LYS A 56 -1.75 -0.16 7.56
N GLU A 57 -0.58 0.35 7.23
CA GLU A 57 -0.46 1.49 6.32
C GLU A 57 -0.91 1.16 4.90
N THR A 58 -0.64 -0.05 4.44
CA THR A 58 -1.08 -0.51 3.11
C THR A 58 -2.60 -0.53 3.01
N ILE A 59 -3.28 -1.01 4.06
CA ILE A 59 -4.76 -0.96 4.12
C ILE A 59 -5.26 0.48 3.97
N LEU A 60 -4.69 1.40 4.74
CA LEU A 60 -5.08 2.81 4.68
C LEU A 60 -4.82 3.41 3.29
N ALA A 61 -3.68 3.08 2.70
CA ALA A 61 -3.29 3.60 1.39
C ALA A 61 -4.26 3.14 0.29
N PHE A 62 -4.64 1.86 0.27
CA PHE A 62 -5.61 1.36 -0.71
C PHE A 62 -7.00 1.95 -0.49
N ARG A 63 -7.43 2.14 0.74
CA ARG A 63 -8.69 2.81 1.04
C ARG A 63 -8.68 4.25 0.56
N GLN A 64 -7.61 4.96 0.83
CA GLN A 64 -7.44 6.35 0.40
C GLN A 64 -7.47 6.45 -1.14
N ALA A 65 -6.74 5.58 -1.82
CA ALA A 65 -6.73 5.55 -3.28
C ALA A 65 -8.11 5.27 -3.86
N SER A 66 -8.88 4.35 -3.25
CA SER A 66 -10.25 4.04 -3.68
C SER A 66 -11.19 5.23 -3.51
N MET A 67 -11.01 6.03 -2.46
CA MET A 67 -11.89 7.16 -2.14
C MET A 67 -11.52 8.45 -2.88
N ASP A 68 -10.31 8.55 -3.39
CA ASP A 68 -9.85 9.75 -4.08
C ASP A 68 -10.39 9.80 -5.51
N ARG A 69 -11.24 10.78 -5.79
CA ARG A 69 -11.86 10.96 -7.10
C ARG A 69 -10.87 11.29 -8.21
N ALA A 70 -9.72 11.85 -7.86
CA ALA A 70 -8.66 12.18 -8.80
C ALA A 70 -7.74 10.98 -9.11
N SER A 71 -7.88 9.89 -8.38
CA SER A 71 -7.10 8.67 -8.58
C SER A 71 -7.63 7.87 -9.77
N VAL A 72 -6.77 7.53 -10.72
CA VAL A 72 -7.13 6.76 -11.91
C VAL A 72 -6.76 5.28 -11.73
N ALA A 73 -5.58 5.00 -11.19
CA ALA A 73 -5.09 3.65 -10.96
C ALA A 73 -4.15 3.62 -9.77
N VAL A 74 -3.90 2.43 -9.24
CA VAL A 74 -2.92 2.19 -8.19
C VAL A 74 -1.79 1.36 -8.76
N VAL A 75 -0.55 1.81 -8.57
CA VAL A 75 0.65 1.03 -8.84
C VAL A 75 1.22 0.55 -7.52
N PHE A 76 1.31 -0.76 -7.34
CA PHE A 76 1.80 -1.38 -6.13
C PHE A 76 3.18 -1.98 -6.40
N THR A 77 4.19 -1.54 -5.66
CA THR A 77 5.58 -1.92 -5.90
C THR A 77 6.41 -1.86 -4.60
N GLY A 78 7.69 -2.10 -4.71
CA GLY A 78 8.65 -1.95 -3.61
C GLY A 78 9.79 -1.01 -3.98
N VAL A 79 10.49 -0.46 -2.98
CA VAL A 79 11.67 0.38 -3.20
C VAL A 79 12.81 -0.45 -3.78
N GLY A 80 13.61 0.19 -4.63
CA GLY A 80 14.83 -0.39 -5.16
C GLY A 80 14.61 -1.36 -6.32
N ASP A 81 15.59 -2.22 -6.55
CA ASP A 81 15.64 -3.13 -7.69
C ASP A 81 15.90 -4.59 -7.30
N LYS A 82 15.97 -4.87 -5.99
CA LYS A 82 16.33 -6.20 -5.50
C LYS A 82 15.13 -7.08 -5.22
N ALA A 83 14.06 -6.52 -4.70
CA ALA A 83 12.86 -7.27 -4.37
C ALA A 83 11.62 -6.38 -4.39
N PHE A 84 10.54 -6.90 -4.92
CA PHE A 84 9.21 -6.30 -4.74
C PHE A 84 8.77 -6.48 -3.29
N CYS A 85 8.69 -7.74 -2.86
CA CYS A 85 8.29 -8.15 -1.51
C CYS A 85 8.66 -9.60 -1.30
N THR A 86 9.30 -9.90 -0.17
CA THR A 86 9.69 -11.28 0.17
C THR A 86 8.73 -11.95 1.17
N GLY A 87 7.56 -11.35 1.38
CA GLY A 87 6.55 -11.91 2.29
C GLY A 87 6.58 -11.27 3.67
N GLY A 88 6.02 -11.96 4.67
CA GLY A 88 5.99 -11.48 6.05
C GLY A 88 7.39 -11.34 6.64
N ASN A 89 7.52 -10.41 7.55
CA ASN A 89 8.80 -10.14 8.20
C ASN A 89 9.15 -11.24 9.21
N THR A 90 10.10 -12.10 8.87
CA THR A 90 10.49 -13.23 9.71
C THR A 90 11.13 -12.81 11.04
N LYS A 91 11.77 -11.66 11.06
CA LYS A 91 12.33 -11.11 12.30
C LYS A 91 11.22 -10.74 13.28
N GLU A 92 10.18 -10.08 12.81
CA GLU A 92 8.99 -9.75 13.63
C GLU A 92 8.32 -11.04 14.14
N TYR A 93 8.23 -12.07 13.29
CA TYR A 93 7.67 -13.36 13.70
C TYR A 93 8.48 -14.00 14.81
N ALA A 94 9.80 -14.05 14.67
CA ALA A 94 10.69 -14.69 15.63
C ALA A 94 10.77 -13.91 16.97
N GLU A 95 10.86 -12.59 16.89
CA GLU A 95 11.07 -11.75 18.07
C GLU A 95 9.80 -11.43 18.84
N TYR A 96 8.64 -11.41 18.16
CA TYR A 96 7.40 -10.97 18.78
C TYR A 96 6.30 -12.02 18.71
N TYR A 97 5.93 -12.48 17.51
CA TYR A 97 4.75 -13.35 17.36
C TYR A 97 4.97 -14.78 17.86
N ALA A 98 6.19 -15.28 17.86
CA ALA A 98 6.49 -16.63 18.35
C ALA A 98 6.10 -16.81 19.83
N GLY A 99 6.20 -15.76 20.63
CA GLY A 99 5.80 -15.74 22.03
C GLY A 99 4.36 -15.24 22.27
N ASN A 100 3.65 -14.85 21.24
CA ASN A 100 2.34 -14.20 21.34
C ASN A 100 1.33 -14.76 20.34
N PRO A 101 0.87 -16.03 20.51
CA PRO A 101 0.05 -16.68 19.49
C PRO A 101 -1.32 -16.00 19.27
N GLN A 102 -1.90 -15.37 20.29
CA GLN A 102 -3.15 -14.62 20.13
C GLN A 102 -2.95 -13.39 19.25
N GLU A 103 -1.85 -12.69 19.43
CA GLU A 103 -1.52 -11.53 18.60
C GLU A 103 -1.16 -11.93 17.18
N TYR A 104 -0.51 -13.07 17.00
CA TYR A 104 -0.26 -13.61 15.67
C TYR A 104 -1.56 -13.90 14.93
N LYS A 105 -2.55 -14.45 15.61
CA LYS A 105 -3.90 -14.67 15.04
C LYS A 105 -4.52 -13.34 14.59
N GLN A 106 -4.42 -12.30 15.41
CA GLN A 106 -4.92 -10.97 15.07
C GLN A 106 -4.16 -10.38 13.87
N TYR A 107 -2.85 -10.58 13.83
CA TYR A 107 -2.03 -10.18 12.69
C TYR A 107 -2.46 -10.88 11.40
N MET A 108 -2.75 -12.17 11.44
CA MET A 108 -3.22 -12.89 10.27
C MET A 108 -4.58 -12.36 9.78
N ARG A 109 -5.45 -11.95 10.68
CA ARG A 109 -6.69 -11.25 10.30
C ARG A 109 -6.38 -9.91 9.62
N LEU A 110 -5.45 -9.16 10.17
CA LEU A 110 -5.03 -7.89 9.58
C LEU A 110 -4.43 -8.10 8.18
N PHE A 111 -3.62 -9.14 8.01
CA PHE A 111 -3.08 -9.51 6.70
C PHE A 111 -4.20 -9.82 5.70
N ASN A 112 -5.19 -10.59 6.12
CA ASN A 112 -6.35 -10.90 5.27
C ASN A 112 -7.12 -9.63 4.90
N ASP A 113 -7.24 -8.69 5.82
CA ASP A 113 -7.86 -7.39 5.56
C ASP A 113 -7.07 -6.60 4.49
N MET A 114 -5.74 -6.65 4.54
CA MET A 114 -4.90 -6.03 3.51
C MET A 114 -5.18 -6.62 2.14
N VAL A 115 -5.19 -7.94 2.02
CA VAL A 115 -5.49 -8.63 0.75
C VAL A 115 -6.88 -8.25 0.26
N THR A 116 -7.86 -8.23 1.15
CA THR A 116 -9.22 -7.82 0.81
C THR A 116 -9.26 -6.39 0.28
N HIS A 117 -8.57 -5.45 0.91
CA HIS A 117 -8.55 -4.06 0.46
C HIS A 117 -7.87 -3.89 -0.91
N ILE A 118 -6.90 -4.72 -1.23
CA ILE A 118 -6.32 -4.76 -2.58
C ILE A 118 -7.36 -5.26 -3.59
N LEU A 119 -8.06 -6.34 -3.26
CA LEU A 119 -9.04 -6.97 -4.15
C LEU A 119 -10.27 -6.09 -4.40
N ILE A 120 -10.73 -5.38 -3.39
CA ILE A 120 -11.93 -4.52 -3.50
C ILE A 120 -11.62 -3.08 -3.85
N CYS A 121 -10.37 -2.77 -4.17
CA CYS A 121 -10.00 -1.42 -4.60
C CYS A 121 -10.85 -0.98 -5.80
N ASP A 122 -11.43 0.22 -5.72
CA ASP A 122 -12.30 0.76 -6.77
C ASP A 122 -11.54 1.23 -8.01
N LYS A 123 -10.22 1.18 -7.96
CA LYS A 123 -9.34 1.56 -9.08
C LYS A 123 -8.59 0.34 -9.57
N PRO A 124 -8.22 0.28 -10.85
CA PRO A 124 -7.32 -0.76 -11.34
C PRO A 124 -6.04 -0.79 -10.53
N VAL A 125 -5.62 -1.98 -10.12
CA VAL A 125 -4.37 -2.19 -9.36
C VAL A 125 -3.37 -2.89 -10.27
N ILE A 126 -2.21 -2.27 -10.43
CA ILE A 126 -1.12 -2.78 -11.25
C ILE A 126 0.03 -3.13 -10.33
N ASN A 127 0.40 -4.41 -10.31
CA ASN A 127 1.58 -4.85 -9.59
C ASN A 127 2.82 -4.64 -10.47
N ARG A 128 3.71 -3.77 -10.01
CA ARG A 128 5.01 -3.55 -10.64
C ARG A 128 6.04 -4.33 -9.86
N VAL A 129 6.32 -5.53 -10.33
CA VAL A 129 7.29 -6.43 -9.70
C VAL A 129 8.69 -6.02 -10.16
N ASN A 130 9.47 -5.46 -9.25
CA ASN A 130 10.75 -4.81 -9.54
C ASN A 130 11.98 -5.58 -9.04
N GLY A 131 11.81 -6.85 -8.80
CA GLY A 131 12.91 -7.68 -8.33
C GLY A 131 12.49 -9.03 -7.84
#